data_ae6585f9408cf2e55532da38f4a296f2
#
_entry.id   ae6585f9408cf2e55532da38f4a296f2
#
_cell.length_a   1.000
_cell.length_b   1.000
_cell.length_c   1.000
_cell.angle_alpha   90.00
_cell.angle_beta   90.00
_cell.angle_gamma   90.00
#
_symmetry.space_group_name_H-M   'P 1'
#
loop_
_entity.id
_entity.type
_entity.pdbx_description
1 polymer ?
#
loop_
_entity_poly.entity_id
_entity_poly.type
_entity_poly.pdbx_seq_one_letter_code
_entity_poly.pdbx_strand_id
1 'polypeptide(L)'
;SNGFIVGFFLAEGNYIKNQTNKKIYGIQLSCGINDIENKYIEYFKNYNFKVYQYGNNVVIHSRDVKLLKLIQYYIDGDVCNEKHLTNNVFNCSINFIKGIIDGFLAGDGSYDIQNNRYRVRIAPNEILKDEIMLLCRILGYQFRFESVRDNGYKGVMTFTIRKVPKQRRYLDCIHDQIDKIEF
;
A
#
# COMPACT_ATOMS: atom_id res chain seq x y z
N SER A 1 5.36 10.81 3.93
CA SER A 1 4.05 11.40 3.60
C SER A 1 2.94 10.50 4.14
N ASN A 2 1.76 11.06 4.37
CA ASN A 2 0.60 10.30 4.85
C ASN A 2 0.21 9.16 3.88
N GLY A 3 0.38 9.35 2.57
CA GLY A 3 0.17 8.29 1.59
C GLY A 3 1.07 7.08 1.82
N PHE A 4 2.35 7.29 2.15
CA PHE A 4 3.27 6.20 2.48
C PHE A 4 2.78 5.40 3.70
N ILE A 5 2.34 6.10 4.75
CA ILE A 5 1.81 5.45 5.97
C ILE A 5 0.59 4.58 5.65
N VAL A 6 -0.34 5.09 4.83
CA VAL A 6 -1.53 4.34 4.39
C VAL A 6 -1.13 3.08 3.62
N GLY A 7 -0.22 3.21 2.64
CA GLY A 7 0.26 2.07 1.87
C GLY A 7 1.02 1.04 2.71
N PHE A 8 1.87 1.50 3.63
CA PHE A 8 2.62 0.61 4.52
C PHE A 8 1.69 -0.13 5.50
N PHE A 9 0.62 0.53 5.98
CA PHE A 9 -0.40 -0.15 6.79
C PHE A 9 -1.20 -1.20 6.00
N LEU A 10 -1.48 -0.98 4.72
CA LEU A 10 -2.13 -2.00 3.88
C LEU A 10 -1.32 -3.30 3.85
N ALA A 11 0.01 -3.18 3.74
CA ALA A 11 0.92 -4.33 3.72
C ALA A 11 1.09 -4.94 5.11
N GLU A 12 1.60 -4.18 6.06
CA GLU A 12 2.16 -4.66 7.32
C GLU A 12 1.31 -4.32 8.56
N GLY A 13 0.19 -3.63 8.37
CA GLY A 13 -0.60 -3.08 9.46
C GLY A 13 -1.65 -4.03 10.02
N ASN A 14 -1.92 -3.89 11.31
CA ASN A 14 -3.05 -4.50 11.99
C ASN A 14 -3.67 -3.50 12.98
N TYR A 15 -4.99 -3.60 13.19
CA TYR A 15 -5.64 -2.84 14.25
C TYR A 15 -5.45 -3.51 15.61
N ILE A 16 -5.17 -2.70 16.63
CA ILE A 16 -5.15 -3.15 18.02
C ILE A 16 -6.55 -2.98 18.59
N LYS A 17 -7.15 -4.11 19.00
CA LYS A 17 -8.52 -4.17 19.52
C LYS A 17 -8.55 -4.53 21.00
N ASN A 18 -9.50 -3.96 21.70
CA ASN A 18 -9.83 -4.39 23.05
C ASN A 18 -10.40 -5.82 23.00
N GLN A 19 -9.93 -6.71 23.86
CA GLN A 19 -10.33 -8.12 23.86
C GLN A 19 -11.81 -8.31 24.18
N THR A 20 -12.35 -7.47 25.08
CA THR A 20 -13.72 -7.61 25.59
C THR A 20 -14.76 -7.03 24.62
N ASN A 21 -14.59 -5.76 24.22
CA ASN A 21 -15.61 -5.04 23.44
C ASN A 21 -15.25 -4.87 21.95
N LYS A 22 -14.12 -5.46 21.52
CA LYS A 22 -13.61 -5.41 20.13
C LYS A 22 -13.34 -4.00 19.61
N LYS A 23 -13.43 -2.97 20.43
CA LYS A 23 -13.17 -1.58 20.04
C LYS A 23 -11.71 -1.41 19.61
N ILE A 24 -11.51 -0.82 18.43
CA ILE A 24 -10.19 -0.45 17.92
C ILE A 24 -9.68 0.77 18.70
N TYR A 25 -8.45 0.71 19.21
CA TYR A 25 -7.84 1.80 19.96
C TYR A 25 -6.39 2.12 19.53
N GLY A 26 -5.90 1.47 18.53
CA GLY A 26 -4.57 1.72 17.99
C GLY A 26 -4.25 0.88 16.76
N ILE A 27 -3.03 1.01 16.30
CA ILE A 27 -2.48 0.24 15.19
C ILE A 27 -1.14 -0.39 15.59
N GLN A 28 -0.84 -1.50 14.93
CA GLN A 28 0.43 -2.19 14.97
C GLN A 28 0.94 -2.36 13.55
N LEU A 29 2.24 -2.15 13.34
CA LEU A 29 2.93 -2.41 12.08
C LEU A 29 4.05 -3.41 12.35
N SER A 30 4.11 -4.47 11.58
CA SER A 30 5.22 -5.43 11.60
C SER A 30 6.28 -4.96 10.60
N CYS A 31 7.51 -4.83 11.07
CA CYS A 31 8.63 -4.34 10.28
C CYS A 31 9.81 -5.30 10.39
N GLY A 32 10.63 -5.37 9.36
CA GLY A 32 11.97 -5.95 9.47
C GLY A 32 12.99 -4.93 9.99
N ILE A 33 14.17 -5.42 10.39
CA ILE A 33 15.28 -4.52 10.77
C ILE A 33 15.67 -3.62 9.58
N ASN A 34 15.60 -4.14 8.37
CA ASN A 34 15.88 -3.38 7.14
C ASN A 34 14.94 -2.19 6.92
N ASP A 35 13.70 -2.27 7.41
CA ASP A 35 12.74 -1.15 7.29
C ASP A 35 13.15 0.03 8.16
N ILE A 36 13.79 -0.27 9.30
CA ILE A 36 14.37 0.74 10.18
C ILE A 36 15.61 1.34 9.53
N GLU A 37 16.50 0.53 8.96
CA GLU A 37 17.71 0.97 8.25
C GLU A 37 17.35 1.82 7.02
N ASN A 38 16.26 1.50 6.32
CA ASN A 38 15.70 2.30 5.23
C ASN A 38 14.95 3.56 5.69
N LYS A 39 14.94 3.83 7.00
CA LYS A 39 14.32 5.03 7.61
C LYS A 39 12.82 5.15 7.41
N TYR A 40 12.11 4.05 7.18
CA TYR A 40 10.64 4.10 7.02
C TYR A 40 9.94 4.62 8.27
N ILE A 41 10.54 4.40 9.44
CA ILE A 41 10.05 4.92 10.72
C ILE A 41 9.95 6.46 10.75
N GLU A 42 10.75 7.17 9.97
CA GLU A 42 10.69 8.64 9.93
C GLU A 42 9.37 9.20 9.39
N TYR A 43 8.64 8.40 8.61
CA TYR A 43 7.30 8.79 8.18
C TYR A 43 6.32 8.93 9.33
N PHE A 44 6.58 8.27 10.47
CA PHE A 44 5.74 8.27 11.66
C PHE A 44 6.12 9.33 12.69
N LYS A 45 7.20 10.10 12.49
CA LYS A 45 7.75 11.08 13.46
C LYS A 45 6.76 12.13 13.98
N ASN A 46 5.68 12.40 13.20
CA ASN A 46 4.65 13.36 13.58
C ASN A 46 3.52 12.74 14.43
N TYR A 47 3.64 11.46 14.76
CA TYR A 47 2.66 10.70 15.53
C TYR A 47 3.30 10.08 16.76
N ASN A 48 2.50 9.85 17.80
CA ASN A 48 2.97 9.14 18.97
C ASN A 48 3.02 7.64 18.71
N PHE A 49 4.19 7.04 18.77
CA PHE A 49 4.39 5.61 18.59
C PHE A 49 5.50 5.07 19.50
N LYS A 50 5.50 3.75 19.69
CA LYS A 50 6.56 3.01 20.39
C LYS A 50 7.10 1.94 19.46
N VAL A 51 8.40 1.74 19.51
CA VAL A 51 9.09 0.71 18.76
C VAL A 51 9.50 -0.40 19.74
N TYR A 52 9.15 -1.62 19.39
CA TYR A 52 9.58 -2.81 20.13
C TYR A 52 10.40 -3.68 19.19
N GLN A 53 11.56 -4.14 19.65
CA GLN A 53 12.43 -5.02 18.87
C GLN A 53 12.52 -6.39 19.54
N TYR A 54 12.28 -7.44 18.76
CA TYR A 54 12.35 -8.83 19.15
C TYR A 54 13.27 -9.58 18.17
N GLY A 55 14.57 -9.62 18.46
CA GLY A 55 15.57 -10.12 17.53
C GLY A 55 15.59 -9.28 16.24
N ASN A 56 15.35 -9.90 15.09
CA ASN A 56 15.28 -9.22 13.79
C ASN A 56 13.89 -8.64 13.47
N ASN A 57 12.88 -8.93 14.29
CA ASN A 57 11.55 -8.40 14.11
C ASN A 57 11.38 -7.09 14.88
N VAL A 58 10.84 -6.10 14.21
CA VAL A 58 10.50 -4.81 14.80
C VAL A 58 8.99 -4.61 14.68
N VAL A 59 8.40 -4.12 15.76
CA VAL A 59 6.96 -3.83 15.81
C VAL A 59 6.77 -2.38 16.23
N ILE A 60 6.06 -1.61 15.43
CA ILE A 60 5.65 -0.26 15.75
C ILE A 60 4.23 -0.31 16.30
N HIS A 61 4.03 0.17 17.52
CA HIS A 61 2.70 0.32 18.11
C HIS A 61 2.36 1.80 18.22
N SER A 62 1.16 2.17 17.82
CA SER A 62 0.65 3.51 18.04
C SER A 62 -0.79 3.49 18.54
N ARG A 63 -1.05 4.36 19.53
CA ARG A 63 -2.40 4.71 20.00
C ARG A 63 -2.74 6.16 19.65
N ASP A 64 -2.00 6.76 18.74
CA ASP A 64 -2.25 8.12 18.28
C ASP A 64 -3.59 8.19 17.55
N VAL A 65 -4.50 9.01 18.08
CA VAL A 65 -5.86 9.14 17.54
C VAL A 65 -5.85 9.74 16.13
N LYS A 66 -4.89 10.64 15.83
CA LYS A 66 -4.78 11.26 14.51
C LYS A 66 -4.33 10.23 13.48
N LEU A 67 -3.35 9.40 13.85
CA LEU A 67 -2.88 8.32 13.00
C LEU A 67 -3.97 7.27 12.77
N LEU A 68 -4.67 6.86 13.83
CA LEU A 68 -5.78 5.91 13.71
C LEU A 68 -6.88 6.44 12.79
N LYS A 69 -7.28 7.71 12.95
CA LYS A 69 -8.28 8.34 12.07
C LYS A 69 -7.79 8.45 10.63
N LEU A 70 -6.50 8.75 10.39
CA LEU A 70 -5.92 8.75 9.05
C LEU A 70 -6.09 7.39 8.38
N ILE A 71 -5.71 6.31 9.07
CA ILE A 71 -5.82 4.96 8.54
C ILE A 71 -7.29 4.61 8.26
N GLN A 72 -8.20 4.80 9.22
CA GLN A 72 -9.63 4.49 9.08
C GLN A 72 -10.34 5.35 8.01
N TYR A 73 -9.82 6.52 7.67
CA TYR A 73 -10.36 7.35 6.60
C TYR A 73 -10.07 6.79 5.21
N TYR A 74 -8.93 6.11 5.04
CA TYR A 74 -8.46 5.61 3.73
C TYR A 74 -8.52 4.09 3.58
N ILE A 75 -8.64 3.35 4.69
CA ILE A 75 -8.64 1.88 4.67
C ILE A 75 -9.84 1.36 5.43
N ASP A 76 -10.56 0.43 4.82
CA ASP A 76 -11.60 -0.40 5.40
C ASP A 76 -11.13 -1.85 5.50
N GLY A 77 -11.83 -2.66 6.31
CA GLY A 77 -11.45 -4.04 6.59
C GLY A 77 -10.40 -4.16 7.71
N ASP A 78 -10.46 -5.27 8.43
CA ASP A 78 -9.66 -5.47 9.66
C ASP A 78 -8.48 -6.43 9.48
N VAL A 79 -8.61 -7.39 8.58
CA VAL A 79 -7.62 -8.46 8.36
C VAL A 79 -7.07 -8.41 6.94
N CYS A 80 -5.92 -9.06 6.72
CA CYS A 80 -5.16 -8.92 5.47
C CYS A 80 -5.94 -9.27 4.19
N ASN A 81 -6.89 -10.20 4.26
CA ASN A 81 -7.73 -10.58 3.13
C ASN A 81 -9.01 -9.73 2.97
N GLU A 82 -9.25 -8.78 3.88
CA GLU A 82 -10.40 -7.87 3.86
C GLU A 82 -10.00 -6.42 3.69
N LYS A 83 -8.76 -6.06 4.06
CA LYS A 83 -8.28 -4.68 3.93
C LYS A 83 -8.36 -4.21 2.49
N HIS A 84 -8.96 -3.05 2.30
CA HIS A 84 -9.07 -2.39 0.99
C HIS A 84 -9.12 -0.87 1.17
N LEU A 85 -8.95 -0.15 0.07
CA LEU A 85 -8.98 1.31 0.06
C LEU A 85 -10.41 1.83 0.04
N THR A 86 -10.67 2.90 0.78
CA THR A 86 -11.93 3.63 0.66
C THR A 86 -11.93 4.52 -0.59
N ASN A 87 -13.10 4.95 -1.04
CA ASN A 87 -13.25 5.87 -2.17
C ASN A 87 -12.56 7.23 -1.95
N ASN A 88 -12.23 7.58 -0.71
CA ASN A 88 -11.52 8.83 -0.38
C ASN A 88 -10.13 8.91 -1.04
N VAL A 89 -9.51 7.77 -1.33
CA VAL A 89 -8.20 7.72 -1.99
C VAL A 89 -8.24 8.34 -3.38
N PHE A 90 -9.31 8.12 -4.13
CA PHE A 90 -9.42 8.59 -5.52
C PHE A 90 -9.63 10.11 -5.65
N ASN A 91 -9.90 10.78 -4.53
CA ASN A 91 -9.97 12.26 -4.46
C ASN A 91 -8.64 12.90 -4.01
N CYS A 92 -7.59 12.10 -3.84
CA CYS A 92 -6.30 12.56 -3.36
C CYS A 92 -5.39 13.04 -4.50
N SER A 93 -4.37 13.83 -4.12
CA SER A 93 -3.33 14.23 -5.09
C SER A 93 -2.53 13.03 -5.60
N ILE A 94 -1.98 13.16 -6.80
CA ILE A 94 -1.08 12.16 -7.41
C ILE A 94 0.08 11.80 -6.48
N ASN A 95 0.64 12.78 -5.76
CA ASN A 95 1.72 12.53 -4.80
C ASN A 95 1.28 11.68 -3.60
N PHE A 96 0.03 11.82 -3.16
CA PHE A 96 -0.52 10.98 -2.10
C PHE A 96 -0.72 9.54 -2.60
N ILE A 97 -1.31 9.37 -3.80
CA ILE A 97 -1.50 8.07 -4.46
C ILE A 97 -0.15 7.38 -4.69
N LYS A 98 0.84 8.11 -5.19
CA LYS A 98 2.22 7.61 -5.31
C LYS A 98 2.77 7.14 -3.97
N GLY A 99 2.54 7.92 -2.90
CA GLY A 99 2.92 7.54 -1.54
C GLY A 99 2.29 6.21 -1.11
N ILE A 100 1.00 5.96 -1.42
CA ILE A 100 0.34 4.68 -1.11
C ILE A 100 1.08 3.52 -1.80
N ILE A 101 1.36 3.63 -3.09
CA ILE A 101 2.09 2.57 -3.81
C ILE A 101 3.51 2.39 -3.24
N ASP A 102 4.22 3.48 -2.92
CA ASP A 102 5.56 3.40 -2.34
C ASP A 102 5.55 2.70 -0.97
N GLY A 103 4.59 3.03 -0.10
CA GLY A 103 4.44 2.40 1.22
C GLY A 103 4.02 0.93 1.13
N PHE A 104 3.09 0.60 0.25
CA PHE A 104 2.66 -0.77 0.02
C PHE A 104 3.80 -1.66 -0.49
N LEU A 105 4.60 -1.15 -1.44
CA LEU A 105 5.77 -1.86 -1.95
C LEU A 105 6.93 -1.95 -0.94
N ALA A 106 7.00 -1.02 0.01
CA ALA A 106 7.97 -1.10 1.09
C ALA A 106 7.68 -2.27 2.03
N GLY A 107 6.40 -2.63 2.26
CA GLY A 107 6.01 -3.79 3.06
C GLY A 107 6.02 -5.09 2.26
N ASP A 108 5.14 -5.21 1.28
CA ASP A 108 4.89 -6.48 0.55
C ASP A 108 5.70 -6.65 -0.74
N GLY A 109 6.48 -5.65 -1.16
CA GLY A 109 7.19 -5.66 -2.42
C GLY A 109 8.62 -6.18 -2.32
N SER A 110 8.99 -7.14 -3.16
CA SER A 110 10.37 -7.57 -3.38
C SER A 110 10.87 -7.03 -4.72
N TYR A 111 11.97 -6.24 -4.71
CA TYR A 111 12.49 -5.65 -5.93
C TYR A 111 13.34 -6.64 -6.72
N ASP A 112 12.92 -6.91 -7.96
CA ASP A 112 13.64 -7.72 -8.94
C ASP A 112 14.49 -6.79 -9.82
N ILE A 113 15.78 -6.71 -9.48
CA ILE A 113 16.76 -5.82 -10.15
C ILE A 113 16.90 -6.17 -11.63
N GLN A 114 16.93 -7.46 -11.97
CA GLN A 114 17.15 -7.91 -13.35
C GLN A 114 16.03 -7.47 -14.28
N ASN A 115 14.80 -7.46 -13.78
CA ASN A 115 13.61 -7.13 -14.56
C ASN A 115 13.09 -5.71 -14.28
N ASN A 116 13.75 -4.94 -13.42
CA ASN A 116 13.35 -3.58 -13.01
C ASN A 116 11.87 -3.51 -12.62
N ARG A 117 11.46 -4.38 -11.68
CA ARG A 117 10.07 -4.48 -11.22
C ARG A 117 9.99 -4.93 -9.77
N TYR A 118 8.90 -4.59 -9.12
CA TYR A 118 8.54 -5.17 -7.83
C TYR A 118 7.68 -6.42 -8.05
N ARG A 119 7.98 -7.49 -7.35
CA ARG A 119 7.10 -8.63 -7.20
C ARG A 119 6.42 -8.53 -5.84
N VAL A 120 5.10 -8.61 -5.84
CA VAL A 120 4.25 -8.51 -4.65
C VAL A 120 3.58 -9.85 -4.41
N ARG A 121 3.53 -10.27 -3.14
CA ARG A 121 2.85 -11.47 -2.69
C ARG A 121 1.99 -11.14 -1.49
N ILE A 122 0.68 -11.30 -1.64
CA ILE A 122 -0.30 -11.02 -0.59
C ILE A 122 -1.22 -12.21 -0.36
N ALA A 123 -1.94 -12.23 0.75
CA ALA A 123 -3.10 -13.10 0.91
C ALA A 123 -4.12 -12.80 -0.20
N PRO A 124 -4.91 -13.78 -0.67
CA PRO A 124 -5.91 -13.56 -1.71
C PRO A 124 -6.88 -12.46 -1.28
N ASN A 125 -6.88 -11.38 -2.03
CA ASN A 125 -7.73 -10.20 -1.82
C ASN A 125 -7.93 -9.52 -3.19
N GLU A 126 -9.00 -9.93 -3.88
CA GLU A 126 -9.28 -9.44 -5.24
C GLU A 126 -9.59 -7.94 -5.25
N ILE A 127 -10.28 -7.43 -4.23
CA ILE A 127 -10.62 -6.01 -4.13
C ILE A 127 -9.33 -5.18 -4.04
N LEU A 128 -8.46 -5.50 -3.10
CA LEU A 128 -7.19 -4.78 -2.94
C LEU A 128 -6.31 -4.87 -4.20
N LYS A 129 -6.25 -6.06 -4.83
CA LYS A 129 -5.51 -6.24 -6.10
C LYS A 129 -6.01 -5.28 -7.18
N ASP A 130 -7.34 -5.18 -7.35
CA ASP A 130 -7.94 -4.33 -8.39
C ASP A 130 -7.74 -2.84 -8.07
N GLU A 131 -7.82 -2.45 -6.81
CA GLU A 131 -7.51 -1.09 -6.35
C GLU A 131 -6.05 -0.72 -6.59
N ILE A 132 -5.10 -1.56 -6.21
CA ILE A 132 -3.66 -1.35 -6.48
C ILE A 132 -3.41 -1.27 -8.00
N MET A 133 -4.06 -2.11 -8.79
CA MET A 133 -4.00 -2.02 -10.26
C MET A 133 -4.51 -0.67 -10.76
N LEU A 134 -5.63 -0.18 -10.22
CA LEU A 134 -6.19 1.12 -10.60
C LEU A 134 -5.25 2.27 -10.22
N LEU A 135 -4.68 2.27 -9.00
CA LEU A 135 -3.69 3.27 -8.59
C LEU A 135 -2.44 3.24 -9.50
N CYS A 136 -1.97 2.05 -9.88
CA CYS A 136 -0.87 1.91 -10.83
C CYS A 136 -1.22 2.53 -12.19
N ARG A 137 -2.45 2.35 -12.68
CA ARG A 137 -2.93 2.97 -13.94
C ARG A 137 -2.97 4.49 -13.85
N ILE A 138 -3.47 5.05 -12.74
CA ILE A 138 -3.47 6.50 -12.48
C ILE A 138 -2.05 7.08 -12.52
N LEU A 139 -1.06 6.35 -11.97
CA LEU A 139 0.34 6.74 -11.97
C LEU A 139 1.08 6.46 -13.28
N GLY A 140 0.44 5.81 -14.25
CA GLY A 140 1.10 5.35 -15.47
C GLY A 140 2.07 4.18 -15.27
N TYR A 141 1.98 3.47 -14.14
CA TYR A 141 2.80 2.29 -13.84
C TYR A 141 2.27 1.06 -14.54
N GLN A 142 3.13 0.10 -14.82
CA GLN A 142 2.73 -1.20 -15.36
C GLN A 142 2.38 -2.13 -14.21
N PHE A 143 1.19 -2.69 -14.26
CA PHE A 143 0.71 -3.75 -13.37
C PHE A 143 0.48 -5.03 -14.19
N ARG A 144 0.95 -6.16 -13.65
CA ARG A 144 0.71 -7.47 -14.25
C ARG A 144 0.35 -8.47 -13.16
N PHE A 145 -0.84 -9.02 -13.23
CA PHE A 145 -1.24 -10.16 -12.43
C PHE A 145 -0.50 -11.42 -12.91
N GLU A 146 0.02 -12.23 -12.02
CA GLU A 146 0.76 -13.46 -12.35
C GLU A 146 -0.06 -14.70 -12.02
N SER A 147 -0.46 -14.88 -10.76
CA SER A 147 -1.17 -16.08 -10.33
C SER A 147 -1.82 -15.95 -8.95
N VAL A 148 -2.81 -16.81 -8.71
CA VAL A 148 -3.18 -17.26 -7.36
C VAL A 148 -2.67 -18.68 -7.21
N ARG A 149 -1.90 -18.99 -6.17
CA ARG A 149 -1.48 -20.35 -5.83
C ARG A 149 -2.12 -20.73 -4.50
N ASP A 150 -2.73 -21.89 -4.48
CA ASP A 150 -3.16 -22.54 -3.24
C ASP A 150 -1.98 -23.35 -2.70
N ASN A 151 -1.45 -22.95 -1.55
CA ASN A 151 -0.35 -23.66 -0.88
C ASN A 151 -0.87 -24.61 0.22
N GLY A 152 -2.17 -24.96 0.19
CA GLY A 152 -2.79 -25.88 1.15
C GLY A 152 -3.13 -25.27 2.52
N TYR A 153 -2.62 -24.07 2.84
CA TYR A 153 -2.91 -23.37 4.11
C TYR A 153 -3.61 -22.03 3.93
N LYS A 154 -3.19 -21.23 2.99
CA LYS A 154 -3.82 -19.97 2.55
C LYS A 154 -3.26 -19.70 1.18
N GLY A 155 -4.11 -19.44 0.20
CA GLY A 155 -3.67 -19.03 -1.12
C GLY A 155 -2.72 -17.84 -1.07
N VAL A 156 -1.84 -17.73 -2.06
CA VAL A 156 -0.97 -16.56 -2.25
C VAL A 156 -1.27 -15.96 -3.61
N MET A 157 -1.63 -14.69 -3.61
CA MET A 157 -1.82 -13.90 -4.81
C MET A 157 -0.51 -13.20 -5.17
N THR A 158 -0.07 -13.34 -6.41
CA THR A 158 1.18 -12.73 -6.89
C THR A 158 0.91 -11.82 -8.08
N PHE A 159 1.47 -10.62 -8.04
CA PHE A 159 1.48 -9.68 -9.15
C PHE A 159 2.78 -8.87 -9.19
N THR A 160 3.02 -8.18 -10.29
CA THR A 160 4.21 -7.34 -10.46
C THR A 160 3.83 -5.91 -10.80
N ILE A 161 4.63 -4.98 -10.26
CA ILE A 161 4.52 -3.55 -10.52
C ILE A 161 5.86 -3.03 -11.04
N ARG A 162 5.83 -2.33 -12.18
CA ARG A 162 6.97 -1.59 -12.70
C ARG A 162 6.67 -0.11 -12.67
N LYS A 163 7.46 0.65 -11.91
CA LYS A 163 7.29 2.10 -11.74
C LYS A 163 7.74 2.95 -12.95
N VAL A 164 8.21 2.32 -14.00
CA VAL A 164 8.51 3.05 -15.24
C VAL A 164 7.19 3.41 -15.90
N PRO A 165 6.89 4.69 -16.14
CA PRO A 165 5.71 5.08 -16.90
C PRO A 165 5.77 4.36 -18.25
N LYS A 166 4.66 3.77 -18.69
CA LYS A 166 4.55 3.37 -20.09
C LYS A 166 4.92 4.61 -20.90
N GLN A 167 5.91 4.49 -21.80
CA GLN A 167 6.10 5.56 -22.79
C GLN A 167 4.72 5.91 -23.38
N ARG A 168 4.36 7.18 -23.27
CA ARG A 168 3.04 7.76 -23.58
C ARG A 168 2.67 7.59 -25.06
N ARG A 169 2.49 6.41 -25.56
CA ARG A 169 2.01 6.23 -26.94
C ARG A 169 0.49 6.31 -27.11
N TYR A 170 -0.28 6.27 -26.01
CA TYR A 170 -1.74 6.26 -26.10
C TYR A 170 -2.44 7.52 -25.61
N LEU A 171 -1.86 8.22 -24.61
CA LEU A 171 -2.46 9.47 -24.11
C LEU A 171 -2.08 10.67 -24.97
N ASP A 172 -0.91 10.67 -25.61
CA ASP A 172 -0.52 11.72 -26.55
C ASP A 172 -1.44 11.74 -27.76
N CYS A 173 -1.93 10.58 -28.24
CA CYS A 173 -2.91 10.51 -29.33
C CYS A 173 -4.29 11.06 -28.97
N ILE A 174 -4.70 11.01 -27.72
CA ILE A 174 -6.01 11.53 -27.27
C ILE A 174 -5.93 13.04 -27.05
N HIS A 175 -4.86 13.56 -26.47
CA HIS A 175 -4.62 15.00 -26.33
C HIS A 175 -4.51 15.69 -27.67
N ASP A 176 -3.73 15.15 -28.62
CA ASP A 176 -3.59 15.68 -29.96
C ASP A 176 -4.91 15.65 -30.79
N GLN A 177 -5.87 14.82 -30.38
CA GLN A 177 -7.19 14.78 -31.01
C GLN A 177 -8.17 15.77 -30.36
N ILE A 178 -8.05 16.02 -29.05
CA ILE A 178 -8.91 16.98 -28.34
C ILE A 178 -8.55 18.43 -28.72
N ASP A 179 -7.25 18.72 -28.85
CA ASP A 179 -6.78 20.05 -29.27
C ASP A 179 -7.11 20.42 -30.72
N LYS A 180 -7.61 19.46 -31.53
CA LYS A 180 -8.06 19.67 -32.91
C LYS A 180 -9.56 19.82 -33.09
N ILE A 181 -10.33 19.77 -32.01
CA ILE A 181 -11.77 20.06 -32.01
C ILE A 181 -11.91 21.56 -31.75
N GLU A 182 -11.86 22.36 -32.81
CA GLU A 182 -12.31 23.77 -32.78
C GLU A 182 -13.82 23.77 -32.57
N PHE A 183 -14.28 24.48 -31.53
CA PHE A 183 -15.69 24.76 -31.27
C PHE A 183 -16.12 26.00 -32.03
#